data_5a2cd3996eb49790da350412fcf7830a
#
_entry.id   5a2cd3996eb49790da350412fcf7830a
#
_cell.length_a   1.000
_cell.length_b   1.000
_cell.length_c   1.000
_cell.angle_alpha   90.00
_cell.angle_beta   90.00
_cell.angle_gamma   90.00
#
_symmetry.space_group_name_H-M   'P 1'
#
loop_
_entity.id
_entity.type
_entity.pdbx_description
1 polymer ?
#
loop_
_entity_poly.entity_id
_entity_poly.type
_entity_poly.pdbx_seq_one_letter_code
_entity_poly.pdbx_strand_id
1 'polypeptide(L)'
;MKRYLYIGYQTWIKIKYQKKRYFLYILSFYVGLLLPAFCLANIRSVDRVFYFTTFKKMNSSVQIDWFSEKFDILFPEGMEYSIKAYKEENFKQWGDKYVSIIGIDEKYAYPMPDINGRMFNKREMKTGAAVCLVDGQCAKTYSYKVGDGILIRDKKCKIVGILNSSIYSGIVIPYQTMKDIYQNKEKIQFTGTFWGESNNLEKIADKGTKIIEKNDPKSELISTTTGMELYKNALTTIKQWRIVRGLIAMVALTFFALNESIVLIEKRDEEQGTVGIKLALGASRKEMRIEALLETFWITGIAVLLVIVTMNPLARMLQLDNVIVVDGVIIAEMITISLLTCGILARCSIKKIKLYPIALMLKMKETE
;
A
#
# COMPACT_ATOMS: atom_id res chain seq x y z
N MET A 1 -13.64 22.03 -36.84
CA MET A 1 -14.11 21.69 -35.49
C MET A 1 -15.42 20.90 -35.47
N LYS A 2 -16.50 21.32 -36.09
CA LYS A 2 -17.81 20.62 -36.16
C LYS A 2 -17.73 19.14 -36.63
N ARG A 3 -16.87 18.83 -37.62
CA ARG A 3 -16.73 17.47 -38.19
C ARG A 3 -16.12 16.47 -37.21
N TYR A 4 -15.18 16.87 -36.36
CA TYR A 4 -14.58 15.98 -35.32
C TYR A 4 -15.54 15.72 -34.14
N LEU A 5 -16.33 16.71 -33.76
CA LEU A 5 -17.42 16.53 -32.78
C LEU A 5 -18.47 15.53 -33.29
N TYR A 6 -18.78 15.59 -34.58
CA TYR A 6 -19.70 14.63 -35.21
C TYR A 6 -19.14 13.21 -35.21
N ILE A 7 -17.85 13.02 -35.51
CA ILE A 7 -17.20 11.70 -35.43
C ILE A 7 -17.24 11.16 -33.98
N GLY A 8 -16.95 12.01 -32.99
CA GLY A 8 -17.05 11.62 -31.57
C GLY A 8 -18.47 11.20 -31.17
N TYR A 9 -19.48 11.92 -31.61
CA TYR A 9 -20.89 11.58 -31.37
C TYR A 9 -21.28 10.26 -32.06
N GLN A 10 -20.86 10.04 -33.29
CA GLN A 10 -21.09 8.75 -33.97
C GLN A 10 -20.42 7.57 -33.27
N THR A 11 -19.19 7.76 -32.78
CA THR A 11 -18.46 6.76 -32.01
C THR A 11 -19.22 6.39 -30.73
N TRP A 12 -19.74 7.39 -30.01
CA TRP A 12 -20.55 7.18 -28.82
C TRP A 12 -21.85 6.40 -29.12
N ILE A 13 -22.56 6.76 -30.19
CA ILE A 13 -23.75 6.06 -30.64
C ILE A 13 -23.43 4.59 -30.96
N LYS A 14 -22.32 4.32 -31.68
CA LYS A 14 -21.86 2.98 -32.00
C LYS A 14 -21.65 2.14 -30.74
N ILE A 15 -20.98 2.68 -29.72
CA ILE A 15 -20.78 2.04 -28.40
C ILE A 15 -22.15 1.73 -27.75
N LYS A 16 -23.07 2.65 -27.79
CA LYS A 16 -24.42 2.50 -27.20
C LYS A 16 -25.25 1.40 -27.89
N TYR A 17 -25.16 1.26 -29.22
CA TYR A 17 -25.93 0.26 -29.95
C TYR A 17 -25.31 -1.14 -29.91
N GLN A 18 -23.99 -1.27 -29.88
CA GLN A 18 -23.28 -2.55 -29.82
C GLN A 18 -22.85 -2.91 -28.39
N LYS A 19 -23.73 -2.72 -27.39
CA LYS A 19 -23.41 -2.83 -25.96
C LYS A 19 -22.70 -4.12 -25.58
N LYS A 20 -23.14 -5.28 -26.07
CA LYS A 20 -22.58 -6.60 -25.71
C LYS A 20 -21.11 -6.70 -26.10
N ARG A 21 -20.78 -6.24 -27.32
CA ARG A 21 -19.44 -6.30 -27.88
C ARG A 21 -18.48 -5.34 -27.15
N TYR A 22 -18.91 -4.09 -26.97
CA TYR A 22 -18.12 -3.11 -26.26
C TYR A 22 -17.94 -3.45 -24.79
N PHE A 23 -18.93 -4.10 -24.17
CA PHE A 23 -18.81 -4.60 -22.81
C PHE A 23 -17.64 -5.59 -22.69
N LEU A 24 -17.49 -6.54 -23.63
CA LEU A 24 -16.37 -7.49 -23.63
C LEU A 24 -15.02 -6.79 -23.79
N TYR A 25 -14.92 -5.81 -24.68
CA TYR A 25 -13.70 -5.04 -24.83
C TYR A 25 -13.37 -4.26 -23.55
N ILE A 26 -14.33 -3.53 -22.98
CA ILE A 26 -14.15 -2.79 -21.73
C ILE A 26 -13.75 -3.73 -20.58
N LEU A 27 -14.37 -4.91 -20.51
CA LEU A 27 -14.05 -5.90 -19.49
C LEU A 27 -12.61 -6.43 -19.63
N SER A 28 -12.18 -6.72 -20.87
CA SER A 28 -10.78 -7.14 -21.13
C SER A 28 -9.78 -6.07 -20.71
N PHE A 29 -10.02 -4.81 -21.09
CA PHE A 29 -9.20 -3.67 -20.68
C PHE A 29 -9.20 -3.47 -19.16
N TYR A 30 -10.35 -3.58 -18.53
CA TYR A 30 -10.50 -3.48 -17.07
C TYR A 30 -9.68 -4.55 -16.35
N VAL A 31 -9.83 -5.82 -16.73
CA VAL A 31 -9.09 -6.93 -16.12
C VAL A 31 -7.59 -6.79 -16.36
N GLY A 32 -7.20 -6.42 -17.57
CA GLY A 32 -5.78 -6.20 -17.93
C GLY A 32 -5.13 -5.06 -17.15
N LEU A 33 -5.87 -3.98 -16.85
CA LEU A 33 -5.38 -2.83 -16.08
C LEU A 33 -5.32 -3.09 -14.57
N LEU A 34 -6.09 -4.01 -14.03
CA LEU A 34 -6.16 -4.25 -12.58
C LEU A 34 -4.79 -4.58 -11.99
N LEU A 35 -4.06 -5.53 -12.59
CA LEU A 35 -2.78 -5.99 -12.03
C LEU A 35 -1.71 -4.88 -12.03
N PRO A 36 -1.44 -4.15 -13.14
CA PRO A 36 -0.55 -3.00 -13.12
C PRO A 36 -0.96 -1.93 -12.09
N ALA A 37 -2.27 -1.66 -11.99
CA ALA A 37 -2.81 -0.69 -11.04
C ALA A 37 -2.51 -1.08 -9.59
N PHE A 38 -2.73 -2.35 -9.24
CA PHE A 38 -2.37 -2.87 -7.92
C PHE A 38 -0.86 -2.76 -7.65
N CYS A 39 -0.01 -3.10 -8.62
CA CYS A 39 1.44 -2.99 -8.47
C CYS A 39 1.89 -1.55 -8.22
N LEU A 40 1.38 -0.59 -9.00
CA LEU A 40 1.72 0.84 -8.85
C LEU A 40 1.25 1.39 -7.50
N ALA A 41 0.01 1.07 -7.11
CA ALA A 41 -0.54 1.49 -5.82
C ALA A 41 0.25 0.91 -4.64
N ASN A 42 0.68 -0.35 -4.73
CA ASN A 42 1.50 -0.98 -3.70
C ASN A 42 2.87 -0.29 -3.55
N ILE A 43 3.56 0.02 -4.66
CA ILE A 43 4.84 0.74 -4.62
C ILE A 43 4.68 2.08 -3.89
N ARG A 44 3.68 2.85 -4.24
CA ARG A 44 3.41 4.17 -3.66
C ARG A 44 2.96 4.12 -2.21
N SER A 45 2.11 3.16 -1.87
CA SER A 45 1.59 3.03 -0.50
C SER A 45 2.70 2.72 0.48
N VAL A 46 3.63 1.86 0.13
CA VAL A 46 4.79 1.55 0.98
C VAL A 46 5.67 2.78 1.18
N ASP A 47 5.96 3.53 0.11
CA ASP A 47 6.75 4.76 0.21
C ASP A 47 6.06 5.81 1.11
N ARG A 48 4.74 5.95 0.97
CA ARG A 48 3.95 6.91 1.75
C ARG A 48 3.88 6.52 3.22
N VAL A 49 3.54 5.28 3.52
CA VAL A 49 3.49 4.78 4.90
C VAL A 49 4.85 4.97 5.55
N PHE A 50 5.93 4.59 4.89
CA PHE A 50 7.27 4.75 5.42
C PHE A 50 7.63 6.22 5.67
N TYR A 51 7.37 7.12 4.72
CA TYR A 51 7.68 8.54 4.87
C TYR A 51 6.91 9.19 6.01
N PHE A 52 5.59 8.96 6.09
CA PHE A 52 4.76 9.62 7.10
C PHE A 52 4.86 8.99 8.48
N THR A 53 5.09 7.67 8.56
CA THR A 53 5.16 6.98 9.86
C THR A 53 6.55 7.06 10.48
N THR A 54 7.59 6.98 9.68
CA THR A 54 8.95 6.81 10.18
C THR A 54 9.77 8.10 10.08
N PHE A 55 9.82 8.71 8.90
CA PHE A 55 10.79 9.79 8.63
C PHE A 55 10.47 11.12 9.32
N LYS A 56 9.22 11.56 9.25
CA LYS A 56 8.85 12.92 9.72
C LYS A 56 9.06 13.13 11.23
N LYS A 57 9.02 12.06 12.01
CA LYS A 57 9.22 12.11 13.47
C LYS A 57 10.58 11.61 13.92
N MET A 58 11.31 10.86 13.10
CA MET A 58 12.60 10.27 13.50
C MET A 58 13.82 11.11 13.12
N ASN A 59 13.69 12.03 12.17
CA ASN A 59 14.83 12.81 11.66
C ASN A 59 15.57 13.62 12.75
N SER A 60 14.87 13.98 13.81
CA SER A 60 15.41 14.69 14.99
C SER A 60 15.40 13.81 16.24
N SER A 61 15.64 12.51 16.10
CA SER A 61 15.65 11.57 17.20
C SER A 61 16.87 10.68 17.22
N VAL A 62 17.17 10.15 18.40
CA VAL A 62 18.13 9.06 18.61
C VAL A 62 17.42 7.94 19.36
N GLN A 63 17.65 6.71 18.94
CA GLN A 63 17.19 5.50 19.63
C GLN A 63 18.35 4.89 20.41
N ILE A 64 18.05 4.48 21.63
CA ILE A 64 18.95 3.72 22.50
C ILE A 64 18.25 2.44 22.85
N ASP A 65 18.87 1.32 22.55
CA ASP A 65 18.36 -0.02 22.87
C ASP A 65 19.20 -0.63 24.00
N TRP A 66 18.54 -1.15 25.03
CA TRP A 66 19.21 -1.79 26.15
C TRP A 66 18.37 -2.92 26.74
N PHE A 67 19.05 -3.84 27.45
CA PHE A 67 18.39 -4.81 28.32
C PHE A 67 18.42 -4.36 29.78
N SER A 68 17.31 -4.51 30.48
CA SER A 68 17.20 -4.22 31.92
C SER A 68 16.10 -5.06 32.57
N GLU A 69 16.21 -5.28 33.87
CA GLU A 69 15.13 -5.82 34.70
C GLU A 69 14.27 -4.69 35.30
N LYS A 70 14.78 -3.45 35.28
CA LYS A 70 14.14 -2.28 35.85
C LYS A 70 13.34 -1.49 34.81
N PHE A 71 12.11 -1.18 35.14
CA PHE A 71 11.23 -0.33 34.34
C PHE A 71 11.32 1.16 34.73
N ASP A 72 11.73 1.46 35.97
CA ASP A 72 11.74 2.83 36.52
C ASP A 72 13.04 3.55 36.20
N ILE A 73 13.26 3.87 34.93
CA ILE A 73 14.35 4.74 34.50
C ILE A 73 13.80 6.15 34.38
N LEU A 74 14.26 7.06 35.26
CA LEU A 74 13.84 8.46 35.30
C LEU A 74 14.77 9.31 34.44
N PHE A 75 14.21 9.97 33.45
CA PHE A 75 14.92 10.96 32.64
C PHE A 75 14.60 12.37 33.14
N PRO A 76 15.56 13.32 33.03
CA PRO A 76 15.40 14.68 33.52
C PRO A 76 14.24 15.41 32.85
N GLU A 77 13.63 16.34 33.59
CA GLU A 77 12.66 17.29 33.04
C GLU A 77 13.31 18.09 31.88
N GLY A 78 12.55 18.27 30.80
CA GLY A 78 13.02 18.91 29.57
C GLY A 78 13.64 17.98 28.53
N MET A 79 13.77 16.68 28.80
CA MET A 79 14.14 15.67 27.81
C MET A 79 12.87 15.06 27.24
N GLU A 80 12.63 15.27 25.94
CA GLU A 80 11.49 14.65 25.25
C GLU A 80 11.89 13.22 24.88
N TYR A 81 11.15 12.24 25.39
CA TYR A 81 11.43 10.83 25.16
C TYR A 81 10.15 9.98 25.14
N SER A 82 10.26 8.80 24.54
CA SER A 82 9.26 7.73 24.61
C SER A 82 9.98 6.40 24.81
N ILE A 83 9.40 5.52 25.61
CA ILE A 83 9.96 4.20 25.88
C ILE A 83 9.02 3.11 25.35
N LYS A 84 9.62 2.16 24.66
CA LYS A 84 9.00 0.92 24.23
C LYS A 84 9.73 -0.22 24.93
N ALA A 85 8.98 -1.14 25.53
CA ALA A 85 9.52 -2.39 26.07
C ALA A 85 9.11 -3.55 25.16
N TYR A 86 10.00 -4.51 24.96
CA TYR A 86 9.79 -5.65 24.07
C TYR A 86 10.18 -6.96 24.77
N LYS A 87 9.32 -7.97 24.63
CA LYS A 87 9.57 -9.33 25.11
C LYS A 87 8.94 -10.34 24.18
N GLU A 88 9.65 -11.41 23.88
CA GLU A 88 9.06 -12.61 23.29
C GLU A 88 8.60 -13.55 24.42
N GLU A 89 7.35 -13.95 24.36
CA GLU A 89 6.74 -14.86 25.34
C GLU A 89 6.20 -16.09 24.63
N ASN A 90 6.38 -17.27 25.26
CA ASN A 90 5.80 -18.50 24.75
C ASN A 90 4.36 -18.62 25.19
N PHE A 91 3.43 -18.62 24.25
CA PHE A 91 2.00 -18.75 24.49
C PHE A 91 1.55 -20.22 24.35
N LYS A 92 1.52 -20.94 25.45
CA LYS A 92 1.03 -22.33 25.51
C LYS A 92 -0.40 -22.47 24.96
N GLN A 93 -1.25 -21.48 25.22
CA GLN A 93 -2.63 -21.42 24.71
C GLN A 93 -2.70 -21.33 23.16
N TRP A 94 -1.57 -21.05 22.48
CA TRP A 94 -1.46 -20.97 21.03
C TRP A 94 -0.56 -22.07 20.45
N GLY A 95 -0.37 -23.18 21.18
CA GLY A 95 0.45 -24.31 20.74
C GLY A 95 1.93 -24.03 20.80
N ASP A 96 2.41 -23.47 21.93
CA ASP A 96 3.82 -23.16 22.19
C ASP A 96 4.47 -22.24 21.14
N LYS A 97 3.73 -21.21 20.70
CA LYS A 97 4.25 -20.21 19.79
C LYS A 97 4.82 -19.01 20.54
N TYR A 98 5.97 -18.56 20.06
CA TYR A 98 6.56 -17.29 20.53
C TYR A 98 5.81 -16.12 19.92
N VAL A 99 5.39 -15.21 20.79
CA VAL A 99 4.65 -14.00 20.42
C VAL A 99 5.33 -12.79 21.03
N SER A 100 5.49 -11.76 20.25
CA SER A 100 6.04 -10.49 20.69
C SER A 100 5.02 -9.75 21.56
N ILE A 101 5.43 -9.36 22.78
CA ILE A 101 4.67 -8.46 23.65
C ILE A 101 5.40 -7.12 23.64
N ILE A 102 4.67 -6.06 23.30
CA ILE A 102 5.20 -4.71 23.17
C ILE A 102 4.50 -3.80 24.17
N GLY A 103 5.25 -3.31 25.15
CA GLY A 103 4.78 -2.27 26.08
C GLY A 103 5.06 -0.89 25.50
N ILE A 104 4.06 -0.02 25.45
CA ILE A 104 4.21 1.36 24.93
C ILE A 104 3.80 2.38 26.00
N ASP A 105 4.52 3.49 26.05
CA ASP A 105 4.22 4.60 26.96
C ASP A 105 3.21 5.60 26.38
N GLU A 106 2.77 6.57 27.19
CA GLU A 106 1.79 7.59 26.80
C GLU A 106 2.31 8.51 25.70
N LYS A 107 3.62 8.67 25.60
CA LYS A 107 4.30 9.55 24.62
C LYS A 107 4.68 8.81 23.34
N TYR A 108 4.30 7.55 23.19
CA TYR A 108 4.64 6.74 22.03
C TYR A 108 4.30 7.45 20.71
N ALA A 109 5.33 7.83 19.99
CA ALA A 109 5.22 8.77 18.87
C ALA A 109 4.89 8.10 17.53
N TYR A 110 4.91 6.78 17.47
CA TYR A 110 4.61 6.06 16.22
C TYR A 110 3.10 6.06 15.97
N PRO A 111 2.66 6.53 14.79
CA PRO A 111 1.25 6.41 14.44
C PRO A 111 0.88 4.93 14.43
N MET A 112 -0.07 4.56 15.25
CA MET A 112 -0.68 3.25 15.15
C MET A 112 -1.47 3.19 13.86
N PRO A 113 -1.31 2.11 13.09
CA PRO A 113 -2.10 1.89 11.88
C PRO A 113 -3.59 1.74 12.22
N ASP A 114 -4.41 1.62 11.18
CA ASP A 114 -5.84 1.36 11.31
C ASP A 114 -6.15 0.32 12.38
N ILE A 115 -6.96 0.71 13.35
CA ILE A 115 -7.37 -0.12 14.48
C ILE A 115 -8.85 -0.42 14.33
N ASN A 116 -9.18 -1.70 14.30
CA ASN A 116 -10.57 -2.13 14.48
C ASN A 116 -10.85 -2.16 15.98
N GLY A 117 -11.69 -1.26 16.45
CA GLY A 117 -11.88 -1.01 17.87
C GLY A 117 -11.34 0.36 18.28
N ARG A 118 -10.56 0.44 19.35
CA ARG A 118 -10.00 1.69 19.84
C ARG A 118 -8.58 1.54 20.36
N MET A 119 -7.86 2.65 20.41
CA MET A 119 -6.58 2.78 21.10
C MET A 119 -6.76 2.83 22.62
N PHE A 120 -5.69 2.66 23.38
CA PHE A 120 -5.66 2.90 24.81
C PHE A 120 -6.03 4.36 25.13
N ASN A 121 -6.79 4.55 26.19
CA ASN A 121 -7.02 5.88 26.71
C ASN A 121 -5.91 6.29 27.71
N LYS A 122 -5.80 7.59 28.02
CA LYS A 122 -4.78 8.12 28.90
C LYS A 122 -4.79 7.48 30.30
N ARG A 123 -5.98 7.16 30.81
CA ARG A 123 -6.12 6.52 32.13
C ARG A 123 -5.57 5.08 32.09
N GLU A 124 -5.91 4.30 31.06
CA GLU A 124 -5.42 2.93 30.87
C GLU A 124 -3.89 2.88 30.79
N MET A 125 -3.30 3.85 30.07
CA MET A 125 -1.84 3.97 29.94
C MET A 125 -1.16 4.26 31.28
N LYS A 126 -1.75 5.15 32.10
CA LYS A 126 -1.18 5.55 33.40
C LYS A 126 -1.39 4.52 34.51
N THR A 127 -2.53 3.87 34.53
CA THR A 127 -2.89 2.94 35.65
C THR A 127 -2.43 1.51 35.40
N GLY A 128 -1.87 1.16 34.27
CA GLY A 128 -1.54 -0.22 33.95
C GLY A 128 -2.77 -1.10 33.83
N ALA A 129 -3.82 -0.57 33.20
CA ALA A 129 -5.05 -1.33 33.01
C ALA A 129 -4.79 -2.60 32.19
N ALA A 130 -5.46 -3.69 32.54
CA ALA A 130 -5.35 -4.96 31.85
C ALA A 130 -6.08 -4.95 30.52
N VAL A 131 -5.55 -4.17 29.56
CA VAL A 131 -6.05 -4.03 28.19
C VAL A 131 -4.93 -4.29 27.19
N CYS A 132 -5.28 -4.78 26.00
CA CYS A 132 -4.32 -5.05 24.95
C CYS A 132 -4.88 -4.73 23.54
N LEU A 133 -3.97 -4.50 22.62
CA LEU A 133 -4.22 -4.53 21.18
C LEU A 133 -3.58 -5.80 20.62
N VAL A 134 -4.20 -6.41 19.65
CA VAL A 134 -3.71 -7.66 19.02
C VAL A 134 -3.49 -7.41 17.55
N ASP A 135 -2.42 -7.97 17.02
CA ASP A 135 -2.16 -8.00 15.57
C ASP A 135 -3.29 -8.73 14.84
N GLY A 136 -3.72 -8.18 13.69
CA GLY A 136 -4.80 -8.72 12.89
C GLY A 136 -4.57 -10.14 12.39
N GLN A 137 -3.33 -10.54 12.15
CA GLN A 137 -3.00 -11.91 11.77
C GLN A 137 -3.19 -12.87 12.95
N CYS A 138 -2.72 -12.49 14.15
CA CYS A 138 -2.96 -13.23 15.38
C CYS A 138 -4.45 -13.32 15.68
N ALA A 139 -5.17 -12.21 15.58
CA ALA A 139 -6.61 -12.18 15.84
C ALA A 139 -7.39 -13.14 14.92
N LYS A 140 -7.02 -13.19 13.63
CA LYS A 140 -7.62 -14.13 12.65
C LYS A 140 -7.27 -15.58 12.96
N THR A 141 -5.98 -15.86 13.18
CA THR A 141 -5.50 -17.24 13.43
C THR A 141 -6.17 -17.86 14.64
N TYR A 142 -6.41 -17.08 15.68
CA TYR A 142 -6.99 -17.57 16.94
C TYR A 142 -8.43 -17.13 17.18
N SER A 143 -9.07 -16.56 16.14
CA SER A 143 -10.50 -16.13 16.14
C SER A 143 -10.85 -15.13 17.25
N TYR A 144 -9.90 -14.26 17.63
CA TYR A 144 -10.14 -13.21 18.62
C TYR A 144 -10.93 -12.04 18.06
N LYS A 145 -11.80 -11.49 18.92
CA LYS A 145 -12.61 -10.29 18.64
C LYS A 145 -12.33 -9.21 19.68
N VAL A 146 -12.67 -7.97 19.33
CA VAL A 146 -12.66 -6.87 20.32
C VAL A 146 -13.61 -7.21 21.45
N GLY A 147 -13.12 -7.13 22.67
CA GLY A 147 -13.87 -7.50 23.89
C GLY A 147 -13.42 -8.81 24.53
N ASP A 148 -12.77 -9.69 23.78
CA ASP A 148 -12.24 -10.96 24.28
C ASP A 148 -11.08 -10.73 25.26
N GLY A 149 -10.73 -11.77 26.02
CA GLY A 149 -9.62 -11.75 26.98
C GLY A 149 -8.47 -12.64 26.55
N ILE A 150 -7.25 -12.13 26.65
CA ILE A 150 -6.02 -12.90 26.46
C ILE A 150 -5.27 -12.98 27.78
N LEU A 151 -4.80 -14.17 28.14
CA LEU A 151 -3.98 -14.37 29.32
C LEU A 151 -2.51 -14.15 28.94
N ILE A 152 -1.89 -13.12 29.52
CA ILE A 152 -0.46 -12.85 29.41
C ILE A 152 0.14 -13.19 30.77
N ARG A 153 0.80 -14.34 30.87
CA ARG A 153 1.20 -14.94 32.16
C ARG A 153 0.00 -15.06 33.12
N ASP A 154 0.02 -14.30 34.18
CA ASP A 154 -0.99 -14.34 35.24
C ASP A 154 -2.05 -13.23 35.11
N LYS A 155 -1.91 -12.35 34.08
CA LYS A 155 -2.78 -11.19 33.90
C LYS A 155 -3.68 -11.36 32.68
N LYS A 156 -5.00 -11.42 32.91
CA LYS A 156 -5.99 -11.48 31.83
C LYS A 156 -6.20 -10.06 31.26
N CYS A 157 -5.77 -9.81 30.04
CA CYS A 157 -5.91 -8.54 29.35
C CYS A 157 -7.11 -8.58 28.40
N LYS A 158 -7.94 -7.52 28.41
CA LYS A 158 -9.07 -7.36 27.49
C LYS A 158 -8.61 -6.76 26.17
N ILE A 159 -8.99 -7.36 25.05
CA ILE A 159 -8.73 -6.82 23.71
C ILE A 159 -9.62 -5.60 23.48
N VAL A 160 -9.03 -4.42 23.34
CA VAL A 160 -9.73 -3.16 23.06
C VAL A 160 -9.63 -2.74 21.60
N GLY A 161 -8.71 -3.35 20.84
CA GLY A 161 -8.57 -3.12 19.41
C GLY A 161 -7.73 -4.19 18.73
N ILE A 162 -7.94 -4.34 17.43
CA ILE A 162 -7.19 -5.22 16.54
C ILE A 162 -6.45 -4.35 15.54
N LEU A 163 -5.12 -4.53 15.45
CA LEU A 163 -4.25 -3.77 14.56
C LEU A 163 -4.29 -4.36 13.16
N ASN A 164 -4.70 -3.59 12.19
CA ASN A 164 -4.78 -4.05 10.79
C ASN A 164 -3.47 -3.89 10.02
N SER A 165 -2.33 -3.76 10.68
CA SER A 165 -1.05 -3.52 10.01
C SER A 165 -0.02 -4.59 10.33
N SER A 166 0.82 -4.86 9.34
CA SER A 166 1.99 -5.74 9.44
C SER A 166 3.19 -5.13 10.19
N ILE A 167 3.10 -3.87 10.64
CA ILE A 167 4.19 -3.17 11.33
C ILE A 167 4.37 -3.68 12.77
N TYR A 168 3.29 -4.11 13.38
CA TYR A 168 3.29 -4.67 14.73
C TYR A 168 2.82 -6.11 14.68
N SER A 169 3.74 -7.05 14.88
CA SER A 169 3.41 -8.45 15.07
C SER A 169 3.29 -8.73 16.56
N GLY A 170 2.17 -9.34 16.99
CA GLY A 170 1.98 -9.77 18.36
C GLY A 170 0.95 -8.96 19.16
N ILE A 171 1.25 -8.73 20.43
CA ILE A 171 0.35 -8.10 21.39
C ILE A 171 0.97 -6.80 21.88
N VAL A 172 0.20 -5.72 21.82
CA VAL A 172 0.61 -4.41 22.37
C VAL A 172 -0.17 -4.16 23.67
N ILE A 173 0.52 -3.75 24.72
CA ILE A 173 -0.05 -3.41 26.03
C ILE A 173 0.49 -2.06 26.53
N PRO A 174 -0.19 -1.39 27.46
CA PRO A 174 0.36 -0.23 28.13
C PRO A 174 1.69 -0.56 28.81
N TYR A 175 2.66 0.37 28.76
CA TYR A 175 3.97 0.20 29.41
C TYR A 175 3.86 -0.15 30.89
N GLN A 176 2.94 0.50 31.60
CA GLN A 176 2.69 0.23 33.02
C GLN A 176 2.16 -1.19 33.25
N THR A 177 1.32 -1.70 32.33
CA THR A 177 0.84 -3.10 32.39
C THR A 177 1.98 -4.08 32.22
N MET A 178 2.90 -3.79 31.28
CA MET A 178 4.09 -4.61 31.06
C MET A 178 5.02 -4.60 32.27
N LYS A 179 5.19 -3.42 32.90
CA LYS A 179 5.91 -3.30 34.17
C LYS A 179 5.32 -4.21 35.24
N ASP A 180 4.02 -4.18 35.48
CA ASP A 180 3.35 -5.02 36.50
C ASP A 180 3.59 -6.53 36.28
N ILE A 181 3.68 -6.95 34.98
CA ILE A 181 3.87 -8.37 34.64
C ILE A 181 5.33 -8.81 34.81
N TYR A 182 6.30 -7.97 34.39
CA TYR A 182 7.68 -8.39 34.17
C TYR A 182 8.73 -7.75 35.11
N GLN A 183 8.41 -6.69 35.83
CA GLN A 183 9.38 -5.98 36.67
C GLN A 183 10.12 -6.90 37.62
N ASN A 184 11.44 -6.79 37.71
CA ASN A 184 12.35 -7.55 38.55
C ASN A 184 12.24 -9.09 38.44
N LYS A 185 11.65 -9.59 37.36
CA LYS A 185 11.51 -11.03 37.10
C LYS A 185 12.51 -11.53 36.07
N GLU A 186 12.76 -10.72 35.07
CA GLU A 186 13.65 -11.07 33.96
C GLU A 186 14.08 -9.85 33.15
N LYS A 187 15.15 -10.01 32.36
CA LYS A 187 15.64 -8.97 31.47
C LYS A 187 14.67 -8.75 30.32
N ILE A 188 14.33 -7.50 30.09
CA ILE A 188 13.44 -7.02 29.03
C ILE A 188 14.28 -6.12 28.12
N GLN A 189 14.02 -6.18 26.84
CA GLN A 189 14.58 -5.23 25.88
C GLN A 189 13.78 -3.93 25.90
N PHE A 190 14.46 -2.83 26.10
CA PHE A 190 13.90 -1.48 26.01
C PHE A 190 14.44 -0.75 24.79
N THR A 191 13.60 0.08 24.18
CA THR A 191 13.97 1.05 23.17
C THR A 191 13.51 2.42 23.64
N GLY A 192 14.43 3.28 23.97
CA GLY A 192 14.18 4.69 24.26
C GLY A 192 14.37 5.53 23.01
N THR A 193 13.35 6.28 22.62
CA THR A 193 13.44 7.26 21.53
C THR A 193 13.51 8.65 22.16
N PHE A 194 14.57 9.39 21.89
CA PHE A 194 14.81 10.70 22.44
C PHE A 194 14.83 11.73 21.31
N TRP A 195 14.11 12.83 21.48
CA TRP A 195 14.02 13.91 20.47
C TRP A 195 14.84 15.11 20.86
N GLY A 196 15.38 15.80 19.86
CA GLY A 196 16.11 17.02 20.03
C GLY A 196 16.56 17.63 18.71
N GLU A 197 17.30 18.73 18.78
CA GLU A 197 17.86 19.36 17.60
C GLU A 197 18.90 18.46 16.93
N SER A 198 18.90 18.39 15.61
CA SER A 198 19.76 17.50 14.82
C SER A 198 21.26 17.62 15.16
N ASN A 199 21.72 18.82 15.52
CA ASN A 199 23.12 19.07 15.89
C ASN A 199 23.50 18.59 17.29
N ASN A 200 22.52 18.16 18.09
CA ASN A 200 22.73 17.75 19.49
C ASN A 200 22.42 16.27 19.73
N LEU A 201 22.11 15.50 18.70
CA LEU A 201 21.65 14.10 18.85
C LEU A 201 22.71 13.21 19.52
N GLU A 202 23.98 13.34 19.19
CA GLU A 202 25.06 12.60 19.85
C GLU A 202 25.15 12.94 21.35
N LYS A 203 25.04 14.21 21.72
CA LYS A 203 25.04 14.64 23.14
C LYS A 203 23.80 14.10 23.88
N ILE A 204 22.67 14.03 23.20
CA ILE A 204 21.42 13.46 23.76
C ILE A 204 21.59 11.96 23.97
N ALA A 205 22.21 11.27 23.01
CA ALA A 205 22.54 9.86 23.10
C ALA A 205 23.47 9.57 24.30
N ASP A 206 24.59 10.27 24.40
CA ASP A 206 25.53 10.12 25.51
C ASP A 206 24.90 10.42 26.86
N LYS A 207 24.05 11.46 26.92
CA LYS A 207 23.35 11.81 28.14
C LYS A 207 22.30 10.72 28.50
N GLY A 208 21.56 10.22 27.50
CA GLY A 208 20.61 9.13 27.67
C GLY A 208 21.27 7.85 28.19
N THR A 209 22.37 7.44 27.57
CA THR A 209 23.14 6.26 27.95
C THR A 209 23.66 6.38 29.39
N LYS A 210 24.28 7.50 29.76
CA LYS A 210 24.76 7.73 31.14
C LYS A 210 23.64 7.69 32.17
N ILE A 211 22.43 8.15 31.82
CA ILE A 211 21.28 8.10 32.69
C ILE A 211 20.81 6.65 32.87
N ILE A 212 20.77 5.87 31.79
CA ILE A 212 20.39 4.45 31.85
C ILE A 212 21.36 3.70 32.74
N GLU A 213 22.68 3.82 32.52
CA GLU A 213 23.72 3.17 33.32
C GLU A 213 23.70 3.60 34.80
N LYS A 214 23.44 4.88 35.06
CA LYS A 214 23.32 5.38 36.43
C LYS A 214 22.11 4.85 37.18
N ASN A 215 20.96 4.73 36.51
CA ASN A 215 19.72 4.22 37.12
C ASN A 215 19.72 2.69 37.23
N ASP A 216 20.35 2.01 36.29
CA ASP A 216 20.54 0.56 36.33
C ASP A 216 21.96 0.17 35.87
N PRO A 217 22.90 0.04 36.83
CA PRO A 217 24.28 -0.40 36.54
C PRO A 217 24.36 -1.85 35.97
N LYS A 218 23.28 -2.63 36.02
CA LYS A 218 23.19 -3.97 35.44
C LYS A 218 22.58 -3.96 34.03
N SER A 219 22.22 -2.78 33.52
CA SER A 219 21.71 -2.65 32.16
C SER A 219 22.81 -2.99 31.14
N GLU A 220 22.41 -3.67 30.09
CA GLU A 220 23.30 -4.00 28.98
C GLU A 220 22.88 -3.15 27.77
N LEU A 221 23.73 -2.18 27.42
CA LEU A 221 23.49 -1.38 26.21
C LEU A 221 23.67 -2.25 24.97
N ILE A 222 22.71 -2.22 24.06
CA ILE A 222 22.74 -2.99 22.80
C ILE A 222 23.24 -2.11 21.68
N SER A 223 22.59 -0.97 21.46
CA SER A 223 22.89 -0.08 20.33
C SER A 223 22.43 1.35 20.62
N THR A 224 23.09 2.28 19.96
CA THR A 224 22.64 3.67 19.86
C THR A 224 22.59 4.03 18.39
N THR A 225 21.41 4.37 17.89
CA THR A 225 21.20 4.60 16.46
C THR A 225 20.48 5.93 16.24
N THR A 226 21.01 6.78 15.41
CA THR A 226 20.33 8.03 15.05
C THR A 226 19.13 7.74 14.13
N GLY A 227 18.09 8.57 14.22
CA GLY A 227 16.93 8.45 13.35
C GLY A 227 17.30 8.53 11.87
N MET A 228 18.37 9.25 11.52
CA MET A 228 18.90 9.31 10.16
C MET A 228 19.52 7.97 9.71
N GLU A 229 20.23 7.27 10.60
CA GLU A 229 20.77 5.93 10.28
C GLU A 229 19.68 4.91 10.12
N LEU A 230 18.69 4.91 11.04
CA LEU A 230 17.51 4.06 10.91
C LEU A 230 16.78 4.30 9.57
N TYR A 231 16.67 5.57 9.19
CA TYR A 231 16.10 5.95 7.90
C TYR A 231 16.93 5.43 6.72
N LYS A 232 18.26 5.60 6.75
CA LYS A 232 19.15 5.09 5.68
C LYS A 232 19.06 3.58 5.54
N ASN A 233 19.07 2.85 6.66
CA ASN A 233 18.97 1.39 6.66
C ASN A 233 17.63 0.92 6.09
N ALA A 234 16.53 1.54 6.54
CA ALA A 234 15.21 1.25 6.02
C ALA A 234 15.07 1.64 4.55
N LEU A 235 15.64 2.78 4.11
CA LEU A 235 15.67 3.17 2.69
C LEU A 235 16.37 2.15 1.80
N THR A 236 17.44 1.54 2.27
CA THR A 236 18.17 0.53 1.49
C THR A 236 17.26 -0.67 1.21
N THR A 237 16.59 -1.16 2.24
CA THR A 237 15.61 -2.26 2.09
C THR A 237 14.45 -1.86 1.19
N ILE A 238 13.89 -0.66 1.36
CA ILE A 238 12.79 -0.16 0.53
C ILE A 238 13.21 0.00 -0.93
N LYS A 239 14.43 0.50 -1.19
CA LYS A 239 14.96 0.61 -2.56
C LYS A 239 15.08 -0.74 -3.24
N GLN A 240 15.59 -1.78 -2.56
CA GLN A 240 15.66 -3.13 -3.10
C GLN A 240 14.26 -3.66 -3.45
N TRP A 241 13.31 -3.55 -2.53
CA TRP A 241 11.93 -3.98 -2.77
C TRP A 241 11.23 -3.14 -3.85
N ARG A 242 11.56 -1.86 -3.98
CA ARG A 242 11.05 -0.99 -5.06
C ARG A 242 11.49 -1.48 -6.43
N ILE A 243 12.75 -1.93 -6.57
CA ILE A 243 13.26 -2.51 -7.82
C ILE A 243 12.47 -3.77 -8.16
N VAL A 244 12.32 -4.70 -7.23
CA VAL A 244 11.56 -5.95 -7.45
C VAL A 244 10.10 -5.65 -7.84
N ARG A 245 9.42 -4.78 -7.10
CA ARG A 245 8.05 -4.37 -7.41
C ARG A 245 7.94 -3.63 -8.74
N GLY A 246 8.93 -2.80 -9.07
CA GLY A 246 9.03 -2.12 -10.37
C GLY A 246 9.16 -3.11 -11.53
N LEU A 247 9.95 -4.17 -11.38
CA LEU A 247 10.05 -5.24 -12.37
C LEU A 247 8.71 -5.98 -12.53
N ILE A 248 8.04 -6.31 -11.45
CA ILE A 248 6.71 -6.93 -11.49
C ILE A 248 5.70 -6.02 -12.19
N ALA A 249 5.70 -4.73 -11.87
CA ALA A 249 4.83 -3.75 -12.52
C ALA A 249 5.13 -3.62 -14.02
N MET A 250 6.41 -3.65 -14.42
CA MET A 250 6.82 -3.63 -15.85
C MET A 250 6.32 -4.87 -16.59
N VAL A 251 6.46 -6.05 -16.01
CA VAL A 251 5.93 -7.30 -16.58
C VAL A 251 4.42 -7.22 -16.71
N ALA A 252 3.71 -6.77 -15.67
CA ALA A 252 2.26 -6.60 -15.69
C ALA A 252 1.80 -5.61 -16.77
N LEU A 253 2.51 -4.48 -16.96
CA LEU A 253 2.24 -3.52 -18.03
C LEU A 253 2.50 -4.10 -19.42
N THR A 254 3.52 -4.95 -19.57
CA THR A 254 3.80 -5.64 -20.83
C THR A 254 2.67 -6.60 -21.18
N PHE A 255 2.21 -7.41 -20.23
CA PHE A 255 1.05 -8.28 -20.43
C PHE A 255 -0.21 -7.50 -20.76
N PHE A 256 -0.45 -6.38 -20.06
CA PHE A 256 -1.55 -5.48 -20.39
C PHE A 256 -1.45 -5.00 -21.84
N ALA A 257 -0.31 -4.47 -22.26
CA ALA A 257 -0.12 -3.97 -23.62
C ALA A 257 -0.28 -5.05 -24.70
N LEU A 258 0.15 -6.29 -24.42
CA LEU A 258 -0.06 -7.42 -25.31
C LEU A 258 -1.55 -7.79 -25.42
N ASN A 259 -2.24 -7.92 -24.30
CA ASN A 259 -3.68 -8.19 -24.27
C ASN A 259 -4.46 -7.15 -25.05
N GLU A 260 -4.20 -5.87 -24.80
CA GLU A 260 -4.83 -4.76 -25.51
C GLU A 260 -4.53 -4.78 -27.01
N SER A 261 -3.30 -5.13 -27.39
CA SER A 261 -2.92 -5.24 -28.81
C SER A 261 -3.74 -6.30 -29.52
N ILE A 262 -3.93 -7.47 -28.89
CA ILE A 262 -4.71 -8.58 -29.43
C ILE A 262 -6.17 -8.15 -29.63
N VAL A 263 -6.78 -7.59 -28.59
CA VAL A 263 -8.19 -7.13 -28.64
C VAL A 263 -8.41 -6.06 -29.70
N LEU A 264 -7.48 -5.10 -29.82
CA LEU A 264 -7.58 -4.06 -30.84
C LEU A 264 -7.36 -4.58 -32.27
N ILE A 265 -6.51 -5.59 -32.45
CA ILE A 265 -6.30 -6.23 -33.75
C ILE A 265 -7.57 -7.00 -34.15
N GLU A 266 -8.09 -7.85 -33.29
CA GLU A 266 -9.31 -8.63 -33.53
C GLU A 266 -10.48 -7.71 -33.89
N LYS A 267 -10.70 -6.68 -33.06
CA LYS A 267 -11.72 -5.66 -33.37
C LYS A 267 -11.55 -5.02 -34.73
N ARG A 268 -10.31 -4.74 -35.16
CA ARG A 268 -10.03 -4.15 -36.48
C ARG A 268 -10.30 -5.10 -37.61
N ASP A 269 -9.96 -6.35 -37.44
CA ASP A 269 -10.18 -7.37 -38.45
C ASP A 269 -11.68 -7.56 -38.69
N GLU A 270 -12.51 -7.55 -37.64
CA GLU A 270 -13.97 -7.57 -37.72
C GLU A 270 -14.60 -6.32 -38.37
N GLU A 271 -13.96 -5.16 -38.24
CA GLU A 271 -14.49 -3.89 -38.76
C GLU A 271 -13.99 -3.54 -40.19
N GLN A 272 -13.10 -4.35 -40.78
CA GLN A 272 -12.49 -4.06 -42.08
C GLN A 272 -13.52 -3.80 -43.19
N GLY A 273 -14.56 -4.62 -43.28
CA GLY A 273 -15.63 -4.44 -44.27
C GLY A 273 -16.36 -3.09 -44.11
N THR A 274 -16.66 -2.71 -42.87
CA THR A 274 -17.34 -1.44 -42.58
C THR A 274 -16.47 -0.24 -42.92
N VAL A 275 -15.15 -0.33 -42.62
CA VAL A 275 -14.16 0.69 -42.99
C VAL A 275 -14.02 0.80 -44.49
N GLY A 276 -14.02 -0.34 -45.20
CA GLY A 276 -14.00 -0.38 -46.69
C GLY A 276 -15.19 0.35 -47.32
N ILE A 277 -16.40 0.10 -46.82
CA ILE A 277 -17.63 0.80 -47.29
C ILE A 277 -17.53 2.31 -47.02
N LYS A 278 -17.12 2.74 -45.84
CA LYS A 278 -16.95 4.17 -45.50
C LYS A 278 -15.94 4.85 -46.44
N LEU A 279 -14.83 4.19 -46.75
CA LEU A 279 -13.81 4.69 -47.66
C LEU A 279 -14.34 4.78 -49.09
N ALA A 280 -15.12 3.79 -49.55
CA ALA A 280 -15.78 3.80 -50.87
C ALA A 280 -16.81 4.94 -50.99
N LEU A 281 -17.48 5.27 -49.90
CA LEU A 281 -18.42 6.41 -49.84
C LEU A 281 -17.75 7.77 -49.66
N GLY A 282 -16.40 7.86 -49.73
CA GLY A 282 -15.66 9.11 -49.72
C GLY A 282 -15.14 9.57 -48.37
N ALA A 283 -15.19 8.73 -47.32
CA ALA A 283 -14.54 9.04 -46.06
C ALA A 283 -13.00 9.04 -46.25
N SER A 284 -12.34 9.99 -45.59
CA SER A 284 -10.88 10.05 -45.68
C SER A 284 -10.23 9.03 -44.70
N ARG A 285 -9.05 8.50 -45.08
CA ARG A 285 -8.25 7.64 -44.19
C ARG A 285 -7.90 8.33 -42.86
N LYS A 286 -7.82 9.68 -42.86
CA LYS A 286 -7.58 10.46 -41.66
C LYS A 286 -8.77 10.40 -40.70
N GLU A 287 -9.98 10.45 -41.21
CA GLU A 287 -11.21 10.34 -40.39
C GLU A 287 -11.34 8.96 -39.77
N MET A 288 -11.06 7.90 -40.51
CA MET A 288 -11.06 6.55 -40.00
C MET A 288 -10.06 6.37 -38.83
N ARG A 289 -8.89 7.03 -38.95
CA ARG A 289 -7.91 7.02 -37.85
C ARG A 289 -8.42 7.73 -36.60
N ILE A 290 -9.04 8.89 -36.78
CA ILE A 290 -9.58 9.67 -35.65
C ILE A 290 -10.73 8.93 -34.99
N GLU A 291 -11.62 8.32 -35.77
CA GLU A 291 -12.70 7.46 -35.26
C GLU A 291 -12.11 6.32 -34.40
N ALA A 292 -11.09 5.64 -34.92
CA ALA A 292 -10.40 4.57 -34.23
C ALA A 292 -9.74 5.01 -32.91
N LEU A 293 -9.10 6.18 -32.92
CA LEU A 293 -8.48 6.77 -31.72
C LEU A 293 -9.52 7.13 -30.66
N LEU A 294 -10.61 7.78 -31.06
CA LEU A 294 -11.69 8.17 -30.17
C LEU A 294 -12.37 6.95 -29.57
N GLU A 295 -12.58 5.91 -30.34
CA GLU A 295 -13.18 4.66 -29.88
C GLU A 295 -12.31 3.96 -28.83
N THR A 296 -11.02 3.82 -29.10
CA THR A 296 -10.05 3.26 -28.14
C THR A 296 -9.98 4.12 -26.89
N PHE A 297 -10.01 5.43 -27.01
CA PHE A 297 -10.03 6.37 -25.87
C PHE A 297 -11.27 6.16 -24.99
N TRP A 298 -12.46 5.99 -25.58
CA TRP A 298 -13.67 5.71 -24.81
C TRP A 298 -13.60 4.38 -24.05
N ILE A 299 -13.15 3.30 -24.74
CA ILE A 299 -13.01 1.97 -24.12
C ILE A 299 -12.04 2.05 -22.93
N THR A 300 -10.85 2.61 -23.15
CA THR A 300 -9.82 2.75 -22.12
C THR A 300 -10.27 3.66 -20.98
N GLY A 301 -10.92 4.79 -21.29
CA GLY A 301 -11.44 5.73 -20.29
C GLY A 301 -12.45 5.08 -19.34
N ILE A 302 -13.40 4.32 -19.89
CA ILE A 302 -14.38 3.58 -19.08
C ILE A 302 -13.70 2.50 -18.25
N ALA A 303 -12.74 1.75 -18.81
CA ALA A 303 -12.00 0.73 -18.08
C ALA A 303 -11.20 1.33 -16.91
N VAL A 304 -10.50 2.46 -17.10
CA VAL A 304 -9.79 3.18 -16.04
C VAL A 304 -10.74 3.65 -14.95
N LEU A 305 -11.89 4.21 -15.30
CA LEU A 305 -12.90 4.60 -14.32
C LEU A 305 -13.38 3.41 -13.49
N LEU A 306 -13.63 2.26 -14.12
CA LEU A 306 -14.00 1.04 -13.42
C LEU A 306 -12.90 0.59 -12.47
N VAL A 307 -11.63 0.60 -12.89
CA VAL A 307 -10.50 0.26 -12.00
C VAL A 307 -10.45 1.20 -10.79
N ILE A 308 -10.56 2.51 -10.99
CA ILE A 308 -10.53 3.50 -9.90
C ILE A 308 -11.64 3.23 -8.88
N VAL A 309 -12.86 2.96 -9.35
CA VAL A 309 -14.03 2.72 -8.49
C VAL A 309 -13.93 1.38 -7.75
N THR A 310 -13.42 0.34 -8.41
CA THR A 310 -13.42 -1.03 -7.86
C THR A 310 -12.17 -1.35 -7.06
N MET A 311 -11.08 -0.62 -7.23
CA MET A 311 -9.78 -0.95 -6.63
C MET A 311 -9.81 -0.92 -5.10
N ASN A 312 -10.41 0.10 -4.48
CA ASN A 312 -10.53 0.19 -3.02
C ASN A 312 -11.44 -0.91 -2.42
N PRO A 313 -12.66 -1.17 -2.94
CA PRO A 313 -13.46 -2.31 -2.50
C PRO A 313 -12.75 -3.64 -2.66
N LEU A 314 -12.07 -3.85 -3.78
CA LEU A 314 -11.34 -5.07 -4.06
C LEU A 314 -10.13 -5.25 -3.12
N ALA A 315 -9.39 -4.17 -2.85
CA ALA A 315 -8.30 -4.18 -1.87
C ALA A 315 -8.81 -4.58 -0.47
N ARG A 316 -9.95 -4.05 -0.03
CA ARG A 316 -10.58 -4.43 1.24
C ARG A 316 -11.02 -5.90 1.24
N MET A 317 -11.66 -6.36 0.17
CA MET A 317 -12.09 -7.76 0.04
C MET A 317 -10.91 -8.73 0.11
N LEU A 318 -9.77 -8.37 -0.51
CA LEU A 318 -8.54 -9.15 -0.48
C LEU A 318 -7.69 -8.87 0.78
N GLN A 319 -8.16 -8.02 1.70
CA GLN A 319 -7.45 -7.63 2.94
C GLN A 319 -6.09 -6.98 2.67
N LEU A 320 -5.97 -6.25 1.57
CA LEU A 320 -4.79 -5.51 1.13
C LEU A 320 -4.91 -4.00 1.33
N ASP A 321 -5.97 -3.54 2.01
CA ASP A 321 -6.29 -2.13 2.28
C ASP A 321 -5.18 -1.39 3.04
N ASN A 322 -4.38 -2.10 3.84
CA ASN A 322 -3.21 -1.55 4.55
C ASN A 322 -1.96 -1.39 3.64
N VAL A 323 -1.94 -2.07 2.51
CA VAL A 323 -0.79 -2.14 1.60
C VAL A 323 -1.08 -1.38 0.30
N ILE A 324 -2.35 -1.09 0.03
CA ILE A 324 -2.82 -0.47 -1.20
C ILE A 324 -3.75 0.69 -0.86
N VAL A 325 -3.23 1.90 -0.97
CA VAL A 325 -4.00 3.14 -0.82
C VAL A 325 -4.05 3.83 -2.17
N VAL A 326 -5.24 4.04 -2.71
CA VAL A 326 -5.45 4.80 -3.95
C VAL A 326 -5.61 6.27 -3.60
N ASP A 327 -4.64 7.07 -3.99
CA ASP A 327 -4.67 8.53 -3.86
C ASP A 327 -4.76 9.22 -5.24
N GLY A 328 -4.96 10.54 -5.24
CA GLY A 328 -5.07 11.31 -6.47
C GLY A 328 -3.86 11.21 -7.40
N VAL A 329 -2.67 10.95 -6.86
CA VAL A 329 -1.43 10.82 -7.63
C VAL A 329 -1.42 9.49 -8.39
N ILE A 330 -1.81 8.40 -7.73
CA ILE A 330 -1.94 7.08 -8.36
C ILE A 330 -2.97 7.13 -9.48
N ILE A 331 -4.11 7.80 -9.25
CA ILE A 331 -5.13 8.02 -10.28
C ILE A 331 -4.54 8.75 -11.48
N ALA A 332 -3.79 9.83 -11.27
CA ALA A 332 -3.14 10.57 -12.35
C ALA A 332 -2.09 9.74 -13.10
N GLU A 333 -1.29 8.94 -12.41
CA GLU A 333 -0.31 8.02 -13.01
C GLU A 333 -1.01 6.95 -13.85
N MET A 334 -2.07 6.34 -13.35
CA MET A 334 -2.87 5.35 -14.08
C MET A 334 -3.47 5.93 -15.35
N ILE A 335 -4.07 7.13 -15.26
CA ILE A 335 -4.62 7.83 -16.43
C ILE A 335 -3.52 8.10 -17.45
N THR A 336 -2.36 8.60 -17.00
CA THR A 336 -1.24 8.93 -17.88
C THR A 336 -0.69 7.69 -18.59
N ILE A 337 -0.45 6.61 -17.87
CA ILE A 337 0.04 5.34 -18.45
C ILE A 337 -0.98 4.77 -19.43
N SER A 338 -2.26 4.76 -19.06
CA SER A 338 -3.34 4.26 -19.93
C SER A 338 -3.48 5.09 -21.22
N LEU A 339 -3.34 6.40 -21.13
CA LEU A 339 -3.37 7.27 -22.32
C LEU A 339 -2.16 7.05 -23.23
N LEU A 340 -0.96 6.87 -22.65
CA LEU A 340 0.25 6.59 -23.41
C LEU A 340 0.17 5.24 -24.12
N THR A 341 -0.21 4.19 -23.41
CA THR A 341 -0.38 2.85 -23.99
C THR A 341 -1.46 2.86 -25.06
N CYS A 342 -2.61 3.47 -24.81
CA CYS A 342 -3.68 3.66 -25.79
C CYS A 342 -3.18 4.39 -27.05
N GLY A 343 -2.42 5.47 -26.91
CA GLY A 343 -1.86 6.23 -28.04
C GLY A 343 -0.89 5.42 -28.89
N ILE A 344 -0.03 4.61 -28.24
CA ILE A 344 0.93 3.73 -28.94
C ILE A 344 0.18 2.62 -29.69
N LEU A 345 -0.74 1.93 -29.00
CA LEU A 345 -1.49 0.82 -29.58
C LEU A 345 -2.41 1.26 -30.71
N ALA A 346 -3.09 2.40 -30.56
CA ALA A 346 -3.90 2.96 -31.61
C ALA A 346 -3.05 3.31 -32.86
N ARG A 347 -1.82 3.84 -32.68
CA ARG A 347 -0.90 4.06 -33.82
C ARG A 347 -0.50 2.75 -34.51
N CYS A 348 -0.21 1.71 -33.76
CA CYS A 348 0.14 0.39 -34.32
C CYS A 348 -1.04 -0.22 -35.09
N SER A 349 -2.25 -0.18 -34.55
CA SER A 349 -3.46 -0.68 -35.20
C SER A 349 -3.78 0.08 -36.50
N ILE A 350 -3.53 1.39 -36.53
CA ILE A 350 -3.77 2.24 -37.72
C ILE A 350 -2.80 1.95 -38.86
N LYS A 351 -1.54 1.54 -38.58
CA LYS A 351 -0.60 1.18 -39.64
C LYS A 351 -1.13 0.05 -40.52
N LYS A 352 -1.85 -0.92 -39.94
CA LYS A 352 -2.48 -2.01 -40.71
C LYS A 352 -3.54 -1.52 -41.72
N ILE A 353 -4.34 -0.51 -41.39
CA ILE A 353 -5.36 0.06 -42.30
C ILE A 353 -4.74 0.63 -43.57
N LYS A 354 -3.47 1.03 -43.55
CA LYS A 354 -2.75 1.53 -44.72
C LYS A 354 -2.41 0.45 -45.76
N LEU A 355 -2.30 -0.80 -45.34
CA LEU A 355 -1.75 -1.90 -46.11
C LEU A 355 -2.77 -2.59 -47.01
N TYR A 356 -4.07 -2.45 -46.78
CA TYR A 356 -5.10 -3.15 -47.55
C TYR A 356 -5.73 -2.26 -48.63
N PRO A 357 -5.79 -2.73 -49.90
CA PRO A 357 -6.57 -2.06 -50.94
C PRO A 357 -8.06 -2.16 -50.63
N ILE A 358 -8.81 -1.09 -50.98
CA ILE A 358 -10.25 -0.97 -50.68
C ILE A 358 -11.04 -2.16 -51.25
N ALA A 359 -10.67 -2.64 -52.45
CA ALA A 359 -11.31 -3.79 -53.10
C ALA A 359 -11.21 -5.08 -52.25
N LEU A 360 -10.10 -5.29 -51.56
CA LEU A 360 -9.87 -6.47 -50.72
C LEU A 360 -10.67 -6.39 -49.41
N MET A 361 -10.84 -5.19 -48.85
CA MET A 361 -11.66 -4.93 -47.67
C MET A 361 -13.15 -5.18 -47.95
N LEU A 362 -13.62 -4.91 -49.15
CA LEU A 362 -15.02 -5.16 -49.52
C LEU A 362 -15.31 -6.67 -49.74
N LYS A 363 -14.33 -7.41 -50.26
CA LYS A 363 -14.48 -8.87 -50.53
C LYS A 363 -14.52 -9.68 -49.21
N MET A 364 -13.91 -9.24 -48.13
CA MET A 364 -13.94 -9.92 -46.84
C MET A 364 -15.33 -9.93 -46.17
N LYS A 365 -16.24 -9.06 -46.56
CA LYS A 365 -17.61 -9.02 -46.03
C LYS A 365 -18.59 -9.97 -46.76
N GLU A 366 -18.24 -10.46 -47.93
CA GLU A 366 -19.07 -11.41 -48.68
C GLU A 366 -18.88 -12.86 -48.21
N THR A 367 -17.87 -13.11 -47.36
CA THR A 367 -17.52 -14.46 -46.85
C THR A 367 -17.96 -14.73 -45.41
N GLU A 368 -18.58 -13.75 -44.72
CA GLU A 368 -19.25 -13.88 -43.42
C GLU A 368 -20.78 -13.94 -43.59
#